data_f1d33cba7204506f9313513afdcbf054
#
_entry.id   f1d33cba7204506f9313513afdcbf054
#
_cell.length_a   1.000
_cell.length_b   1.000
_cell.length_c   1.000
_cell.angle_alpha   90.00
_cell.angle_beta   90.00
_cell.angle_gamma   90.00
#
_symmetry.space_group_name_H-M   'P 1'
#
loop_
_entity.id
_entity.type
_entity.pdbx_description
1 polymer ?
#
loop_
_entity_poly.entity_id
_entity_poly.type
_entity_poly.pdbx_seq_one_letter_code
_entity_poly.pdbx_strand_id
1 'polypeptide(L)' 'SSYSASNSVKNEELKRVIDKAINVFHSNMVKVLDILKGE' A
#
# COMPACT_ATOMS: atom_id res chain seq x y z
N SER A 1 -4.88 -28.09 3.28
CA SER A 1 -3.51 -28.54 3.53
C SER A 1 -2.66 -27.39 4.04
N SER A 2 -1.53 -27.71 4.65
CA SER A 2 -0.61 -26.71 5.17
C SER A 2 -0.01 -25.85 4.07
N TYR A 3 0.14 -26.40 2.88
CA TYR A 3 0.62 -25.64 1.72
C TYR A 3 -0.37 -24.55 1.30
N SER A 4 -1.64 -24.90 1.22
CA SER A 4 -2.69 -23.93 0.89
C SER A 4 -2.80 -22.83 1.95
N ALA A 5 -2.76 -23.20 3.22
CA ALA A 5 -2.82 -22.24 4.30
C ALA A 5 -1.61 -21.29 4.28
N SER A 6 -0.43 -21.83 4.02
CA SER A 6 0.80 -21.06 3.92
C SER A 6 0.74 -20.06 2.76
N ASN A 7 0.24 -20.49 1.60
CA ASN A 7 0.05 -19.61 0.44
C ASN A 7 -0.95 -18.49 0.73
N SER A 8 -2.05 -18.81 1.41
CA SER A 8 -3.06 -17.81 1.78
C SER A 8 -2.47 -16.73 2.68
N VAL A 9 -1.65 -17.14 3.65
CA VAL A 9 -0.99 -16.19 4.55
C VAL A 9 -0.04 -15.29 3.78
N LYS A 10 0.75 -15.85 2.86
CA LYS A 10 1.68 -15.06 2.03
C LYS A 10 0.95 -14.07 1.15
N ASN A 11 -0.17 -14.48 0.56
CA ASN A 11 -0.98 -13.61 -0.27
C ASN A 11 -1.56 -12.45 0.53
N GLU A 12 -2.00 -12.70 1.75
CA GLU A 12 -2.51 -11.65 2.63
C GLU A 12 -1.42 -10.66 3.01
N GLU A 13 -0.23 -11.14 3.32
CA GLU A 13 0.90 -10.28 3.64
C GLU A 13 1.28 -9.39 2.45
N LEU A 14 1.34 -9.97 1.27
CA LEU A 14 1.64 -9.23 0.05
C LEU A 14 0.61 -8.14 -0.20
N LYS A 15 -0.65 -8.46 -0.03
CA LYS A 15 -1.74 -7.51 -0.19
C LYS A 15 -1.61 -6.32 0.78
N ARG A 16 -1.25 -6.59 2.03
CA ARG A 16 -1.04 -5.54 3.02
C ARG A 16 0.10 -4.61 2.63
N VAL A 17 1.20 -5.17 2.13
CA VAL A 17 2.34 -4.37 1.68
C VAL A 17 1.95 -3.48 0.51
N ILE A 18 1.23 -4.02 -0.46
CA ILE A 18 0.76 -3.27 -1.61
C ILE A 18 -0.19 -2.15 -1.18
N ASP A 19 -1.14 -2.45 -0.31
CA ASP A 19 -2.09 -1.45 0.20
C ASP A 19 -1.36 -0.31 0.92
N LYS A 20 -0.36 -0.66 1.73
CA LYS A 20 0.44 0.34 2.44
C LYS A 20 1.21 1.22 1.47
N ALA A 21 1.81 0.62 0.45
CA ALA A 21 2.55 1.36 -0.57
C ALA A 21 1.64 2.35 -1.31
N ILE A 22 0.45 1.92 -1.68
CA ILE A 22 -0.55 2.76 -2.34
C ILE A 22 -0.91 3.95 -1.44
N ASN A 23 -1.15 3.69 -0.17
CA ASN A 23 -1.50 4.75 0.79
C ASN A 23 -0.38 5.76 0.94
N VAL A 24 0.88 5.31 1.01
CA VAL A 24 2.03 6.21 1.12
C VAL A 24 2.16 7.07 -0.13
N PHE A 25 2.06 6.47 -1.32
CA PHE A 25 2.10 7.21 -2.58
C PHE A 25 0.98 8.23 -2.66
N HIS A 26 -0.21 7.84 -2.28
CA HIS A 26 -1.37 8.74 -2.27
C HIS A 26 -1.13 9.93 -1.34
N SER A 27 -0.67 9.68 -0.13
CA SER A 27 -0.37 10.74 0.85
C SER A 27 0.71 11.70 0.34
N ASN A 28 1.76 11.16 -0.28
CA ASN A 28 2.82 11.97 -0.86
C ASN A 28 2.30 12.84 -1.99
N MET A 29 1.47 12.28 -2.86
CA MET A 29 0.87 13.01 -3.97
C MET A 29 0.02 14.18 -3.47
N VAL A 30 -0.81 13.93 -2.46
CA VAL A 30 -1.66 14.97 -1.88
C VAL A 30 -0.81 16.11 -1.30
N LYS A 31 0.28 15.77 -0.61
CA LYS A 31 1.20 16.78 -0.07
C LYS A 31 1.82 17.64 -1.16
N VAL A 32 2.29 17.01 -2.24
CA VAL A 32 2.89 17.73 -3.35
C VAL A 32 1.87 18.67 -4.00
N LEU A 33 0.67 18.20 -4.23
CA LEU A 33 -0.40 19.03 -4.79
C LEU A 33 -0.74 20.21 -3.87
N ASP A 34 -0.75 19.98 -2.57
CA ASP A 34 -1.03 21.03 -1.60
C ASP A 34 0.05 22.11 -1.63
N ILE A 35 1.32 21.70 -1.71
CA ILE A 35 2.44 22.65 -1.81
C ILE A 35 2.33 23.48 -3.09
N LEU A 36 2.08 22.84 -4.22
CA LEU A 36 1.93 23.54 -5.50
C LEU A 36 0.75 24.50 -5.48
N LYS A 37 -0.32 24.13 -4.82
CA LYS A 37 -1.51 24.94 -4.70
C LYS A 37 -1.27 26.19 -3.85
N GLY A 38 -0.38 26.09 -2.87
CA GLY A 38 -0.04 27.19 -1.98
C GLY A 38 0.91 28.22 -2.60
N GLU A 39 1.54 27.85 -3.70
CA GLU A 39 2.41 28.75 -4.44
C GLU A 39 1.62 29.67 -5.36
#